data_9f4239fddae9e4af8840c9f3167f8061
#
_entry.id   9f4239fddae9e4af8840c9f3167f8061
#
_cell.length_a   1.000
_cell.length_b   1.000
_cell.length_c   1.000
_cell.angle_alpha   90.00
_cell.angle_beta   90.00
_cell.angle_gamma   90.00
#
_symmetry.space_group_name_H-M   'P 1'
#
loop_
_entity.id
_entity.type
_entity.pdbx_description
1 polymer ?
#
loop_
_entity_poly.entity_id
_entity_poly.type
_entity_poly.pdbx_seq_one_letter_code
_entity_poly.pdbx_strand_id
1 'polypeptide(L)'
;MVSRWLSKIANYLTNELATDLFGSDEPAPTRIYTSLQPWQDVLWQIAARAMGWELLDTRRPLPGDLFVTNSLGPEARDALAAGAHVLAQPRAYLSFAWDARLNGAVDALAEIAMAPDALIVDTPELLASARDEALAGLRAPQGVAGSRVALLWEGRTGAGQVLDQWMQGRSVVLIDPHVVSPERLPQILATEAADAGLVTYAR
;
A
#
# COMPACT_ATOMS: atom_id res chain seq x y z
N MET A 1 -5.23 -12.37 7.00
CA MET A 1 -3.83 -12.01 6.65
C MET A 1 -3.71 -10.54 6.26
N VAL A 2 -4.47 -10.04 5.29
CA VAL A 2 -4.45 -8.61 4.86
C VAL A 2 -4.67 -7.65 6.02
N SER A 3 -5.67 -7.87 6.87
CA SER A 3 -5.97 -7.01 8.02
C SER A 3 -4.79 -6.84 8.99
N ARG A 4 -4.03 -7.93 9.24
CA ARG A 4 -2.83 -7.84 10.09
C ARG A 4 -1.77 -6.93 9.50
N TRP A 5 -1.52 -7.04 8.19
CA TRP A 5 -0.55 -6.18 7.52
C TRP A 5 -0.98 -4.72 7.53
N LEU A 6 -2.27 -4.45 7.27
CA LEU A 6 -2.81 -3.09 7.36
C LEU A 6 -2.65 -2.52 8.77
N SER A 7 -2.97 -3.29 9.82
CA SER A 7 -2.79 -2.85 11.20
C SER A 7 -1.33 -2.58 11.54
N LYS A 8 -0.42 -3.50 11.15
CA LYS A 8 1.01 -3.33 11.39
C LYS A 8 1.58 -2.08 10.69
N ILE A 9 1.25 -1.89 9.41
CA ILE A 9 1.70 -0.71 8.66
C ILE A 9 1.13 0.57 9.28
N ALA A 10 -0.16 0.60 9.62
CA ALA A 10 -0.79 1.76 10.25
C ALA A 10 -0.16 2.09 11.60
N ASN A 11 0.06 1.09 12.47
CA ASN A 11 0.73 1.26 13.75
C ASN A 11 2.16 1.76 13.58
N TYR A 12 2.91 1.21 12.61
CA TYR A 12 4.26 1.65 12.30
C TYR A 12 4.30 3.12 11.84
N LEU A 13 3.44 3.51 10.91
CA LEU A 13 3.35 4.88 10.41
C LEU A 13 3.01 5.89 11.53
N THR A 14 2.25 5.48 12.52
CA THR A 14 1.77 6.40 13.58
C THR A 14 2.67 6.40 14.81
N ASN A 15 3.16 5.25 15.25
CA ASN A 15 3.88 5.15 16.50
C ASN A 15 5.39 5.21 16.31
N GLU A 16 5.92 4.43 15.37
CA GLU A 16 7.37 4.29 15.21
C GLU A 16 7.94 5.49 14.44
N LEU A 17 7.32 5.86 13.31
CA LEU A 17 7.77 6.99 12.52
C LEU A 17 7.45 8.34 13.16
N ALA A 18 6.37 8.43 13.95
CA ALA A 18 5.99 9.68 14.59
C ALA A 18 6.81 9.98 15.84
N THR A 19 7.39 8.97 16.50
CA THR A 19 7.95 9.15 17.82
C THR A 19 9.47 9.08 17.91
N ASP A 20 10.19 8.34 17.07
CA ASP A 20 11.56 8.04 17.47
C ASP A 20 12.59 7.63 16.41
N LEU A 21 12.23 7.38 15.15
CA LEU A 21 13.22 6.91 14.18
C LEU A 21 14.38 7.89 13.98
N PHE A 22 14.22 9.11 14.40
CA PHE A 22 15.16 10.14 14.00
C PHE A 22 15.81 10.90 15.15
N GLY A 23 15.34 10.74 16.40
CA GLY A 23 15.96 11.41 17.56
C GLY A 23 16.26 12.89 17.31
N SER A 24 15.60 13.48 16.31
CA SER A 24 15.81 14.81 15.81
C SER A 24 14.55 15.64 16.05
N ASP A 25 14.72 16.94 16.23
CA ASP A 25 13.61 17.92 16.25
C ASP A 25 12.89 18.04 14.89
N GLU A 26 13.14 17.11 13.95
CA GLU A 26 12.47 17.09 12.64
C GLU A 26 11.05 16.53 12.76
N PRO A 27 10.09 17.19 12.11
CA PRO A 27 8.70 16.72 12.13
C PRO A 27 8.60 15.34 11.48
N ALA A 28 7.79 14.47 12.06
CA ALA A 28 7.49 13.16 11.52
C ALA A 28 7.02 13.25 10.06
N PRO A 29 7.38 12.29 9.20
CA PRO A 29 6.86 12.22 7.85
C PRO A 29 5.34 12.15 7.85
N THR A 30 4.72 12.92 6.96
CA THR A 30 3.26 12.87 6.72
C THR A 30 2.92 12.62 5.26
N ARG A 31 3.94 12.46 4.42
CA ARG A 31 3.83 12.24 2.99
C ARG A 31 4.58 10.99 2.59
N ILE A 32 3.99 10.19 1.74
CA ILE A 32 4.55 8.91 1.29
C ILE A 32 4.51 8.78 -0.23
N TYR A 33 5.61 8.30 -0.78
CA TYR A 33 5.71 7.78 -2.14
C TYR A 33 6.01 6.29 -2.10
N THR A 34 5.36 5.51 -2.95
CA THR A 34 5.55 4.06 -3.03
C THR A 34 5.97 3.63 -4.43
N SER A 35 6.94 2.71 -4.52
CA SER A 35 7.39 2.06 -5.76
C SER A 35 7.51 0.55 -5.50
N LEU A 36 6.35 -0.09 -5.40
CA LEU A 36 6.16 -1.45 -4.91
C LEU A 36 5.41 -2.31 -5.93
N GLN A 37 5.45 -3.63 -5.72
CA GLN A 37 4.52 -4.53 -6.42
C GLN A 37 3.08 -4.24 -6.01
N PRO A 38 2.10 -4.44 -6.89
CA PRO A 38 0.70 -4.06 -6.67
C PRO A 38 0.12 -4.51 -5.32
N TRP A 39 0.38 -5.74 -4.90
CA TRP A 39 -0.16 -6.29 -3.65
C TRP A 39 0.45 -5.63 -2.39
N GLN A 40 1.72 -5.20 -2.44
CA GLN A 40 2.36 -4.45 -1.36
C GLN A 40 1.92 -3.00 -1.38
N ASP A 41 1.90 -2.43 -2.58
CA ASP A 41 1.56 -1.04 -2.81
C ASP A 41 0.17 -0.69 -2.28
N VAL A 42 -0.83 -1.53 -2.57
CA VAL A 42 -2.20 -1.33 -2.05
C VAL A 42 -2.26 -1.31 -0.52
N LEU A 43 -1.47 -2.16 0.16
CA LEU A 43 -1.46 -2.20 1.63
C LEU A 43 -0.88 -0.92 2.22
N TRP A 44 0.25 -0.46 1.69
CA TRP A 44 0.88 0.78 2.12
C TRP A 44 -0.01 1.99 1.87
N GLN A 45 -0.60 2.10 0.68
CA GLN A 45 -1.46 3.23 0.32
C GLN A 45 -2.75 3.27 1.15
N ILE A 46 -3.39 2.13 1.40
CA ILE A 46 -4.59 2.08 2.25
C ILE A 46 -4.23 2.46 3.69
N ALA A 47 -3.17 1.89 4.26
CA ALA A 47 -2.75 2.21 5.62
C ALA A 47 -2.35 3.69 5.76
N ALA A 48 -1.58 4.23 4.81
CA ALA A 48 -1.18 5.63 4.81
C ALA A 48 -2.39 6.58 4.75
N ARG A 49 -3.33 6.35 3.84
CA ARG A 49 -4.57 7.13 3.77
C ARG A 49 -5.38 7.03 5.05
N ALA A 50 -5.48 5.83 5.62
CA ALA A 50 -6.17 5.59 6.86
C ALA A 50 -5.58 6.40 8.02
N MET A 51 -4.28 6.66 8.00
CA MET A 51 -3.58 7.47 9.00
C MET A 51 -3.46 8.96 8.61
N GLY A 52 -4.15 9.40 7.58
CA GLY A 52 -4.16 10.81 7.15
C GLY A 52 -2.91 11.24 6.39
N TRP A 53 -2.09 10.30 5.91
CA TRP A 53 -0.89 10.63 5.14
C TRP A 53 -1.23 11.01 3.70
N GLU A 54 -0.48 11.96 3.16
CA GLU A 54 -0.56 12.35 1.76
C GLU A 54 0.19 11.35 0.87
N LEU A 55 -0.48 10.84 -0.17
CA LEU A 55 0.15 10.02 -1.19
C LEU A 55 0.75 10.90 -2.28
N LEU A 56 2.06 10.82 -2.47
CA LEU A 56 2.78 11.61 -3.47
C LEU A 56 2.69 10.98 -4.86
N ASP A 57 2.48 11.83 -5.88
CA ASP A 57 2.52 11.44 -7.30
C ASP A 57 3.93 11.45 -7.90
N THR A 58 4.84 12.10 -7.21
CA THR A 58 6.17 12.37 -7.73
C THR A 58 7.14 11.26 -7.40
N ARG A 59 8.00 10.91 -8.36
CA ARG A 59 9.16 10.03 -8.17
C ARG A 59 10.37 10.75 -7.54
N ARG A 60 10.17 11.96 -7.04
CA ARG A 60 11.21 12.76 -6.40
C ARG A 60 10.77 13.14 -5.00
N PRO A 61 10.90 12.23 -4.02
CA PRO A 61 10.66 12.55 -2.63
C PRO A 61 11.51 13.73 -2.19
N LEU A 62 10.93 14.59 -1.36
CA LEU A 62 11.60 15.73 -0.74
C LEU A 62 12.20 15.33 0.61
N PRO A 63 13.05 16.17 1.23
CA PRO A 63 13.51 15.94 2.59
C PRO A 63 12.33 15.70 3.54
N GLY A 64 12.43 14.68 4.38
CA GLY A 64 11.39 14.29 5.33
C GLY A 64 10.21 13.50 4.73
N ASP A 65 10.16 13.23 3.42
CA ASP A 65 9.17 12.32 2.85
C ASP A 65 9.53 10.87 3.14
N LEU A 66 8.53 10.00 3.19
CA LEU A 66 8.72 8.55 3.24
C LEU A 66 8.69 7.98 1.82
N PHE A 67 9.71 7.21 1.47
CA PHE A 67 9.74 6.43 0.23
C PHE A 67 9.84 4.94 0.52
N VAL A 68 8.84 4.18 0.11
CA VAL A 68 8.82 2.71 0.26
C VAL A 68 9.02 2.05 -1.09
N THR A 69 10.04 1.19 -1.23
CA THR A 69 10.42 0.64 -2.52
C THR A 69 10.85 -0.81 -2.48
N ASN A 70 10.65 -1.52 -3.61
CA ASN A 70 11.21 -2.86 -3.85
C ASN A 70 12.63 -2.83 -4.44
N SER A 71 13.23 -1.66 -4.64
CA SER A 71 14.52 -1.54 -5.30
C SER A 71 15.37 -0.41 -4.72
N LEU A 72 16.57 -0.71 -4.30
CA LEU A 72 17.59 0.27 -3.91
C LEU A 72 18.42 0.77 -5.10
N GLY A 73 17.77 0.94 -6.24
CA GLY A 73 18.34 1.49 -7.47
C GLY A 73 18.59 3.00 -7.42
N PRO A 74 18.75 3.66 -8.59
CA PRO A 74 19.01 5.09 -8.68
C PRO A 74 17.97 5.94 -7.95
N GLU A 75 16.69 5.64 -8.12
CA GLU A 75 15.57 6.37 -7.49
C GLU A 75 15.69 6.41 -5.95
N ALA A 76 15.99 5.27 -5.33
CA ALA A 76 16.17 5.20 -3.88
C ALA A 76 17.42 5.96 -3.41
N ARG A 77 18.51 5.91 -4.19
CA ARG A 77 19.72 6.68 -3.89
C ARG A 77 19.48 8.19 -3.98
N ASP A 78 18.75 8.63 -5.00
CA ASP A 78 18.40 10.03 -5.18
C ASP A 78 17.50 10.52 -4.04
N ALA A 79 16.54 9.69 -3.59
CA ALA A 79 15.68 9.97 -2.45
C ALA A 79 16.48 10.11 -1.15
N LEU A 80 17.40 9.16 -0.87
CA LEU A 80 18.31 9.25 0.28
C LEU A 80 19.18 10.50 0.24
N ALA A 81 19.74 10.82 -0.93
CA ALA A 81 20.55 12.00 -1.12
C ALA A 81 19.75 13.30 -0.94
N ALA A 82 18.46 13.27 -1.24
CA ALA A 82 17.53 14.38 -1.00
C ALA A 82 17.08 14.50 0.47
N GLY A 83 17.45 13.55 1.34
CA GLY A 83 17.04 13.55 2.75
C GLY A 83 15.65 12.93 3.00
N ALA A 84 15.16 12.12 2.08
CA ALA A 84 13.95 11.33 2.30
C ALA A 84 14.26 10.07 3.12
N HIS A 85 13.27 9.59 3.86
CA HIS A 85 13.34 8.31 4.57
C HIS A 85 13.02 7.18 3.63
N VAL A 86 13.94 6.22 3.44
CA VAL A 86 13.76 5.14 2.48
C VAL A 86 13.59 3.80 3.18
N LEU A 87 12.45 3.16 2.96
CA LEU A 87 12.17 1.80 3.40
C LEU A 87 12.32 0.83 2.22
N ALA A 88 13.19 -0.17 2.39
CA ALA A 88 13.38 -1.24 1.44
C ALA A 88 12.48 -2.43 1.78
N GLN A 89 11.55 -2.78 0.89
CA GLN A 89 10.67 -3.93 1.07
C GLN A 89 10.98 -5.02 0.06
N PRO A 90 11.31 -6.26 0.49
CA PRO A 90 11.56 -7.37 -0.42
C PRO A 90 10.37 -7.66 -1.33
N ARG A 91 10.64 -8.01 -2.58
CA ARG A 91 9.61 -8.38 -3.56
C ARG A 91 8.97 -9.73 -3.25
N ALA A 92 9.76 -10.66 -2.73
CA ALA A 92 9.30 -12.02 -2.51
C ALA A 92 8.28 -12.10 -1.37
N TYR A 93 7.17 -12.78 -1.62
CA TYR A 93 6.03 -12.88 -0.69
C TYR A 93 6.40 -13.50 0.67
N LEU A 94 7.36 -14.43 0.68
CA LEU A 94 7.80 -15.13 1.90
C LEU A 94 9.14 -14.63 2.45
N SER A 95 9.62 -13.48 2.02
CA SER A 95 10.80 -12.87 2.62
C SER A 95 10.47 -12.35 4.01
N PHE A 96 11.42 -12.53 4.92
CA PHE A 96 11.31 -12.04 6.31
C PHE A 96 12.16 -10.80 6.56
N ALA A 97 13.10 -10.51 5.66
CA ALA A 97 13.98 -9.37 5.74
C ALA A 97 14.55 -9.05 4.36
N TRP A 98 15.15 -7.86 4.23
CA TRP A 98 15.94 -7.49 3.08
C TRP A 98 17.27 -8.26 3.06
N ASP A 99 17.64 -8.83 1.93
CA ASP A 99 18.77 -9.76 1.81
C ASP A 99 20.08 -9.11 1.31
N ALA A 100 20.07 -7.80 1.06
CA ALA A 100 21.20 -7.06 0.53
C ALA A 100 21.60 -5.88 1.43
N ARG A 101 22.64 -5.16 1.05
CA ARG A 101 23.05 -3.94 1.77
C ARG A 101 22.01 -2.84 1.63
N LEU A 102 21.60 -2.26 2.75
CA LEU A 102 20.59 -1.21 2.79
C LEU A 102 21.12 0.17 2.36
N ASN A 103 22.44 0.43 2.49
CA ASN A 103 23.09 1.67 2.04
C ASN A 103 22.41 2.97 2.54
N GLY A 104 21.94 2.97 3.76
CA GLY A 104 21.21 4.09 4.37
C GLY A 104 19.69 3.96 4.35
N ALA A 105 19.12 3.02 3.60
CA ALA A 105 17.72 2.65 3.73
C ALA A 105 17.47 1.77 4.96
N VAL A 106 16.23 1.60 5.35
CA VAL A 106 15.79 0.75 6.46
C VAL A 106 15.01 -0.45 5.92
N ASP A 107 15.13 -1.61 6.56
CA ASP A 107 14.35 -2.80 6.19
C ASP A 107 12.90 -2.66 6.65
N ALA A 108 11.99 -2.46 5.70
CA ALA A 108 10.58 -2.29 5.97
C ALA A 108 9.95 -3.47 6.71
N LEU A 109 10.36 -4.72 6.39
CA LEU A 109 9.77 -5.90 7.04
C LEU A 109 10.24 -6.06 8.47
N ALA A 110 11.52 -5.78 8.74
CA ALA A 110 12.06 -5.85 10.10
C ALA A 110 11.32 -4.86 11.02
N GLU A 111 11.11 -3.63 10.55
CA GLU A 111 10.38 -2.59 11.28
C GLU A 111 8.90 -2.96 11.48
N ILE A 112 8.18 -3.25 10.39
CA ILE A 112 6.75 -3.58 10.46
C ILE A 112 6.50 -4.84 11.28
N ALA A 113 7.41 -5.82 11.27
CA ALA A 113 7.24 -7.06 12.04
C ALA A 113 7.11 -6.79 13.55
N MET A 114 7.76 -5.75 14.06
CA MET A 114 7.71 -5.36 15.47
C MET A 114 6.39 -4.68 15.85
N ALA A 115 5.68 -4.10 14.88
CA ALA A 115 4.41 -3.43 15.13
C ALA A 115 3.29 -4.44 15.51
N PRO A 116 2.33 -4.05 16.36
CA PRO A 116 1.21 -4.90 16.77
C PRO A 116 0.33 -5.38 15.62
N ASP A 117 -0.17 -6.62 15.71
CA ASP A 117 -1.09 -7.23 14.74
C ASP A 117 -2.50 -6.59 14.77
N ALA A 118 -2.87 -5.99 15.89
CA ALA A 118 -4.13 -5.26 16.05
C ALA A 118 -3.88 -3.74 15.93
N LEU A 119 -4.82 -3.02 15.33
CA LEU A 119 -4.75 -1.57 15.26
C LEU A 119 -4.91 -0.99 16.67
N ILE A 120 -3.88 -0.28 17.16
CA ILE A 120 -3.85 0.30 18.51
C ILE A 120 -3.82 1.83 18.49
N VAL A 121 -3.78 2.44 17.31
CA VAL A 121 -3.80 3.89 17.15
C VAL A 121 -5.23 4.38 17.03
N ASP A 122 -5.50 5.54 17.62
CA ASP A 122 -6.75 6.25 17.39
C ASP A 122 -6.79 6.68 15.92
N THR A 123 -7.87 6.28 15.25
CA THR A 123 -8.07 6.68 13.87
C THR A 123 -8.40 8.16 13.84
N PRO A 124 -7.75 8.97 12.97
CA PRO A 124 -8.10 10.37 12.80
C PRO A 124 -9.62 10.54 12.51
N GLU A 125 -10.20 11.67 12.92
CA GLU A 125 -11.62 11.97 12.71
C GLU A 125 -12.07 11.83 11.23
N LEU A 126 -11.15 12.04 10.29
CA LEU A 126 -11.35 11.77 8.86
C LEU A 126 -11.74 10.32 8.56
N LEU A 127 -11.29 9.36 9.39
CA LEU A 127 -11.71 7.96 9.25
C LEU A 127 -13.05 7.68 9.92
N ALA A 128 -13.42 8.44 10.92
CA ALA A 128 -14.77 8.32 11.49
C ALA A 128 -15.82 8.70 10.43
N SER A 129 -15.65 9.82 9.71
CA SER A 129 -16.56 10.22 8.63
C SER A 129 -16.48 9.28 7.43
N ALA A 130 -15.30 8.88 6.97
CA ALA A 130 -15.14 7.91 5.89
C ALA A 130 -15.65 6.52 6.27
N ARG A 131 -15.50 6.12 7.54
CA ARG A 131 -16.07 4.88 8.09
C ARG A 131 -17.59 4.96 8.17
N ASP A 132 -18.15 6.08 8.55
CA ASP A 132 -19.61 6.28 8.64
C ASP A 132 -20.24 6.34 7.25
N GLU A 133 -19.59 6.97 6.28
CA GLU A 133 -19.98 6.92 4.85
C GLU A 133 -19.83 5.51 4.28
N ALA A 134 -18.74 4.83 4.59
CA ALA A 134 -18.50 3.45 4.18
C ALA A 134 -19.53 2.49 4.81
N LEU A 135 -19.82 2.65 6.11
CA LEU A 135 -20.84 1.87 6.81
C LEU A 135 -22.27 2.22 6.34
N ALA A 136 -22.52 3.47 5.95
CA ALA A 136 -23.78 3.85 5.32
C ALA A 136 -23.95 3.24 3.94
N GLY A 137 -22.86 3.12 3.16
CA GLY A 137 -22.80 2.40 1.87
C GLY A 137 -22.91 0.87 2.01
N LEU A 138 -22.50 0.30 3.15
CA LEU A 138 -22.60 -1.14 3.45
C LEU A 138 -24.03 -1.63 3.71
N ARG A 139 -25.03 -0.76 3.69
CA ARG A 139 -26.46 -1.14 3.93
C ARG A 139 -27.06 -2.07 2.87
N ALA A 140 -26.41 -2.24 1.73
CA ALA A 140 -26.74 -3.30 0.78
C ALA A 140 -25.50 -3.65 -0.04
N PRO A 141 -24.86 -4.81 0.15
CA PRO A 141 -23.88 -5.28 -0.80
C PRO A 141 -24.59 -5.46 -2.16
N GLN A 142 -24.36 -4.54 -3.08
CA GLN A 142 -24.92 -4.61 -4.44
C GLN A 142 -24.17 -5.65 -5.30
N GLY A 143 -23.28 -6.43 -4.70
CA GLY A 143 -22.57 -7.52 -5.33
C GLY A 143 -22.93 -8.86 -4.75
N VAL A 144 -22.79 -9.91 -5.52
CA VAL A 144 -22.86 -11.28 -5.00
C VAL A 144 -21.68 -11.45 -4.05
N ALA A 145 -21.96 -11.56 -2.74
CA ALA A 145 -20.94 -11.82 -1.74
C ALA A 145 -20.14 -13.06 -2.16
N GLY A 146 -18.79 -12.93 -2.15
CA GLY A 146 -17.90 -14.00 -2.57
C GLY A 146 -17.51 -13.97 -4.06
N SER A 147 -18.01 -13.01 -4.86
CA SER A 147 -17.50 -12.80 -6.22
C SER A 147 -16.06 -12.29 -6.21
N ARG A 148 -15.30 -12.66 -7.21
CA ARG A 148 -13.93 -12.21 -7.42
C ARG A 148 -13.88 -11.28 -8.61
N VAL A 149 -13.22 -10.15 -8.47
CA VAL A 149 -13.10 -9.14 -9.52
C VAL A 149 -11.63 -8.89 -9.84
N ALA A 150 -11.30 -8.75 -11.11
CA ALA A 150 -9.97 -8.33 -11.53
C ALA A 150 -9.92 -6.80 -11.67
N LEU A 151 -8.85 -6.20 -11.12
CA LEU A 151 -8.53 -4.78 -11.25
C LEU A 151 -7.17 -4.63 -11.91
N LEU A 152 -7.10 -3.74 -12.91
CA LEU A 152 -5.81 -3.29 -13.41
C LEU A 152 -5.19 -2.35 -12.38
N TRP A 153 -3.93 -2.63 -11.99
CA TRP A 153 -3.24 -1.78 -11.03
C TRP A 153 -2.70 -0.52 -11.71
N GLU A 154 -3.28 0.62 -11.41
CA GLU A 154 -2.90 1.92 -11.95
C GLU A 154 -2.30 2.84 -10.86
N GLY A 155 -1.58 2.27 -9.92
CA GLY A 155 -0.93 3.04 -8.86
C GLY A 155 -1.93 3.68 -7.88
N ARG A 156 -1.91 5.01 -7.69
CA ARG A 156 -2.65 5.71 -6.62
C ARG A 156 -4.17 5.55 -6.66
N THR A 157 -4.76 5.45 -7.83
CA THR A 157 -6.22 5.25 -7.95
C THR A 157 -6.64 3.84 -7.59
N GLY A 158 -5.75 2.88 -7.79
CA GLY A 158 -6.03 1.47 -7.55
C GLY A 158 -6.36 1.13 -6.10
N ALA A 159 -5.73 1.77 -5.11
CA ALA A 159 -5.99 1.48 -3.70
C ALA A 159 -7.43 1.78 -3.28
N GLY A 160 -8.01 2.89 -3.75
CA GLY A 160 -9.42 3.22 -3.52
C GLY A 160 -10.35 2.18 -4.14
N GLN A 161 -10.11 1.80 -5.39
CA GLN A 161 -10.91 0.78 -6.08
C GLN A 161 -10.85 -0.58 -5.37
N VAL A 162 -9.68 -0.98 -4.89
CA VAL A 162 -9.53 -2.23 -4.11
C VAL A 162 -10.36 -2.16 -2.83
N LEU A 163 -10.28 -1.04 -2.11
CA LEU A 163 -11.04 -0.84 -0.88
C LEU A 163 -12.55 -0.91 -1.14
N ASP A 164 -13.04 -0.26 -2.20
CA ASP A 164 -14.44 -0.29 -2.61
C ASP A 164 -14.92 -1.72 -2.89
N GLN A 165 -14.11 -2.55 -3.53
CA GLN A 165 -14.47 -3.95 -3.78
C GLN A 165 -14.49 -4.78 -2.49
N TRP A 166 -13.53 -4.58 -1.59
CA TRP A 166 -13.52 -5.25 -0.29
C TRP A 166 -14.72 -4.87 0.57
N MET A 167 -15.13 -3.60 0.54
CA MET A 167 -16.33 -3.12 1.24
C MET A 167 -17.61 -3.75 0.69
N GLN A 168 -17.65 -4.12 -0.59
CA GLN A 168 -18.73 -4.87 -1.21
C GLN A 168 -18.65 -6.39 -0.96
N GLY A 169 -17.70 -6.85 -0.14
CA GLY A 169 -17.51 -8.28 0.16
C GLY A 169 -16.89 -9.09 -0.98
N ARG A 170 -16.28 -8.42 -1.97
CA ARG A 170 -15.61 -9.07 -3.10
C ARG A 170 -14.14 -9.33 -2.81
N SER A 171 -13.60 -10.39 -3.39
CA SER A 171 -12.15 -10.58 -3.48
C SER A 171 -11.59 -9.92 -4.74
N VAL A 172 -10.32 -9.48 -4.68
CA VAL A 172 -9.70 -8.73 -5.77
C VAL A 172 -8.47 -9.47 -6.29
N VAL A 173 -8.38 -9.61 -7.61
CA VAL A 173 -7.18 -10.04 -8.34
C VAL A 173 -6.53 -8.79 -8.93
N LEU A 174 -5.33 -8.44 -8.47
CA LEU A 174 -4.58 -7.30 -8.99
C LEU A 174 -3.79 -7.71 -10.23
N ILE A 175 -4.01 -7.03 -11.33
CA ILE A 175 -3.32 -7.23 -12.61
C ILE A 175 -2.29 -6.13 -12.79
N ASP A 176 -1.02 -6.51 -12.82
CA ASP A 176 0.06 -5.57 -13.16
C ASP A 176 0.15 -5.45 -14.69
N PRO A 177 -0.17 -4.29 -15.29
CA PRO A 177 -0.14 -4.08 -16.73
C PRO A 177 1.27 -4.12 -17.32
N HIS A 178 2.30 -3.98 -16.50
CA HIS A 178 3.69 -4.08 -16.96
C HIS A 178 4.20 -5.52 -17.03
N VAL A 179 3.46 -6.47 -16.39
CA VAL A 179 3.82 -7.89 -16.34
C VAL A 179 2.85 -8.74 -17.15
N VAL A 180 1.57 -8.37 -17.16
CA VAL A 180 0.51 -9.13 -17.81
C VAL A 180 0.11 -8.44 -19.10
N SER A 181 0.37 -9.07 -20.23
CA SER A 181 -0.11 -8.57 -21.53
C SER A 181 -1.62 -8.82 -21.71
N PRO A 182 -2.30 -8.00 -22.52
CA PRO A 182 -3.75 -8.14 -22.79
C PRO A 182 -4.13 -9.55 -23.28
N GLU A 183 -3.26 -10.22 -24.04
CA GLU A 183 -3.51 -11.55 -24.59
C GLU A 183 -3.56 -12.65 -23.52
N ARG A 184 -2.83 -12.45 -22.39
CA ARG A 184 -2.82 -13.39 -21.27
C ARG A 184 -3.98 -13.20 -20.30
N LEU A 185 -4.64 -12.06 -20.36
CA LEU A 185 -5.71 -11.70 -19.43
C LEU A 185 -6.85 -12.73 -19.39
N PRO A 186 -7.40 -13.20 -20.53
CA PRO A 186 -8.49 -14.19 -20.51
C PRO A 186 -8.13 -15.47 -19.76
N GLN A 187 -6.89 -15.95 -19.92
CA GLN A 187 -6.42 -17.15 -19.22
C GLN A 187 -6.33 -16.92 -17.71
N ILE A 188 -5.82 -15.75 -17.28
CA ILE A 188 -5.72 -15.38 -15.86
C ILE A 188 -7.11 -15.29 -15.25
N LEU A 189 -8.05 -14.58 -15.92
CA LEU A 189 -9.43 -14.45 -15.44
C LEU A 189 -10.12 -15.81 -15.27
N ALA A 190 -9.93 -16.71 -16.24
CA ALA A 190 -10.47 -18.06 -16.16
C ALA A 190 -9.84 -18.88 -15.01
N THR A 191 -8.52 -18.77 -14.84
CA THR A 191 -7.79 -19.49 -13.77
C THR A 191 -8.20 -19.01 -12.39
N GLU A 192 -8.35 -17.70 -12.23
CA GLU A 192 -8.71 -17.05 -10.98
C GLU A 192 -10.23 -17.00 -10.72
N ALA A 193 -11.05 -17.47 -11.67
CA ALA A 193 -12.50 -17.36 -11.66
C ALA A 193 -12.95 -15.92 -11.32
N ALA A 194 -12.37 -14.94 -11.99
CA ALA A 194 -12.58 -13.51 -11.74
C ALA A 194 -13.34 -12.85 -12.90
N ASP A 195 -14.24 -11.91 -12.53
CA ASP A 195 -14.94 -11.06 -13.50
C ASP A 195 -14.01 -9.97 -14.03
N ALA A 196 -14.02 -9.79 -15.37
CA ALA A 196 -13.20 -8.80 -16.06
C ALA A 196 -13.73 -7.36 -15.98
N GLY A 197 -14.81 -7.11 -15.27
CA GLY A 197 -15.62 -5.89 -15.37
C GLY A 197 -14.90 -4.56 -15.11
N LEU A 198 -13.67 -4.58 -14.56
CA LEU A 198 -12.92 -3.38 -14.22
C LEU A 198 -11.51 -3.35 -14.84
N VAL A 199 -11.21 -4.27 -15.78
CA VAL A 199 -9.93 -4.29 -16.49
C VAL A 199 -10.07 -3.59 -17.83
N THR A 200 -9.60 -2.35 -17.92
CA THR A 200 -9.52 -1.59 -19.16
C THR A 200 -8.07 -1.21 -19.40
N TYR A 201 -7.44 -1.81 -20.40
CA TYR A 201 -6.13 -1.33 -20.87
C TYR A 201 -6.33 -0.01 -21.65
N ALA A 202 -5.54 1.01 -21.32
CA ALA A 202 -5.45 2.20 -22.15
C ALA A 202 -5.00 1.79 -23.57
N ARG A 203 -5.70 2.23 -24.59
CA ARG A 203 -5.38 1.98 -26.02
C ARG A 203 -4.28 2.91 -26.49
#